data_2a0fea66f1318846c60a8098904052ce
#
_entry.id   2a0fea66f1318846c60a8098904052ce
#
_cell.length_a   1.000
_cell.length_b   1.000
_cell.length_c   1.000
_cell.angle_alpha   90.00
_cell.angle_beta   90.00
_cell.angle_gamma   90.00
#
_symmetry.space_group_name_H-M   'P 1'
#
loop_
_entity.id
_entity.type
_entity.pdbx_description
1 polymer ?
#
loop_
_entity_poly.entity_id
_entity_poly.type
_entity_poly.pdbx_seq_one_letter_code
_entity_poly.pdbx_strand_id
1 'polypeptide(L)'
;MQLTLNKSDRHSSNRAGGGAKMMTLIGALVGFIAGILIYLIQEYWIADFDDAYFEIAALFFVATFAFSALMLARHNQIIKPVIGALVIAGALFVLDYNLISFGSARDNDINTFPLFFWVMLSRSLVLFLALTLMRASLDGSFPPRYVDVFENGVSIPIITAGAKLIALLTLLLLFAWARLLKEFDVLFFHELFQEQWFLFPFLGAIAGLSISLMHGQTAVISAIRFLLKLLSRITIFVSALFTITLAMVLITKGTSALFEADVERPAVILIGLAMTGMLIFNGVYQDGQDKPPPLWLRIPTLITLIGFPVYSSLAFMALFARIDDYGLTPIRITGLVIAGMAALYSIVCLAGLLSELRWRAQRWMVPVGPLNTVMAGIWILALAGLASPLINLWSISAQSQFARIASEKVDAEDFDYGYVRFELGKYGEEQLRKMKELDSHPQIDIIRDEVDEVLSAPSYWEYKFPLTDDSEFEAADEPVSDL
;
A
#
# COMPACT_ATOMS: atom_id res chain seq x y z
N MET A 1 -1.16 -22.77 -54.47
CA MET A 1 -0.27 -21.62 -54.18
C MET A 1 0.39 -21.90 -52.84
N GLN A 2 1.54 -22.62 -52.84
CA GLN A 2 2.30 -22.97 -51.68
C GLN A 2 3.10 -21.74 -51.24
N LEU A 3 2.76 -21.19 -50.09
CA LEU A 3 3.55 -20.13 -49.42
C LEU A 3 4.86 -20.76 -48.93
N THR A 4 5.92 -20.56 -49.68
CA THR A 4 7.30 -20.82 -49.25
C THR A 4 7.68 -19.81 -48.17
N LEU A 5 7.43 -20.16 -46.88
CA LEU A 5 7.95 -19.42 -45.78
C LEU A 5 9.51 -19.42 -45.87
N ASN A 6 10.04 -18.20 -45.94
CA ASN A 6 11.49 -17.95 -46.13
C ASN A 6 12.29 -18.53 -44.97
N LYS A 7 13.44 -19.15 -45.23
CA LYS A 7 14.34 -19.79 -44.24
C LYS A 7 14.76 -18.78 -43.13
N SER A 8 14.81 -17.47 -43.42
CA SER A 8 15.12 -16.43 -42.48
C SER A 8 14.05 -16.28 -41.39
N ASP A 9 12.75 -16.46 -41.74
CA ASP A 9 11.63 -16.33 -40.85
C ASP A 9 11.55 -17.52 -39.84
N ARG A 10 11.99 -18.72 -40.31
CA ARG A 10 12.07 -19.89 -39.40
C ARG A 10 13.25 -19.79 -38.44
N HIS A 11 14.37 -19.16 -38.83
CA HIS A 11 15.51 -18.96 -37.92
C HIS A 11 15.23 -17.86 -36.89
N SER A 12 14.51 -16.80 -37.24
CA SER A 12 14.08 -15.75 -36.30
C SER A 12 13.02 -16.26 -35.31
N SER A 13 12.06 -17.03 -35.77
CA SER A 13 11.03 -17.68 -34.93
C SER A 13 11.65 -18.70 -33.93
N ASN A 14 12.61 -19.53 -34.38
CA ASN A 14 13.28 -20.47 -33.49
C ASN A 14 14.17 -19.79 -32.44
N ARG A 15 14.84 -18.68 -32.79
CA ARG A 15 15.62 -17.89 -31.81
C ARG A 15 14.73 -17.18 -30.78
N ALA A 16 13.61 -16.63 -31.21
CA ALA A 16 12.63 -16.03 -30.31
C ALA A 16 12.01 -17.06 -29.34
N GLY A 17 11.65 -18.25 -29.84
CA GLY A 17 11.13 -19.34 -29.02
C GLY A 17 12.17 -19.92 -28.04
N GLY A 18 13.47 -19.99 -28.43
CA GLY A 18 14.55 -20.42 -27.55
C GLY A 18 14.82 -19.42 -26.40
N GLY A 19 14.78 -18.11 -26.71
CA GLY A 19 14.97 -17.07 -25.71
C GLY A 19 13.85 -17.04 -24.66
N ALA A 20 12.60 -17.20 -25.09
CA ALA A 20 11.45 -17.25 -24.17
C ALA A 20 11.53 -18.45 -23.20
N LYS A 21 11.87 -19.65 -23.71
CA LYS A 21 12.05 -20.85 -22.87
C LYS A 21 13.17 -20.67 -21.84
N MET A 22 14.29 -20.06 -22.24
CA MET A 22 15.42 -19.80 -21.35
C MET A 22 15.01 -18.81 -20.23
N MET A 23 14.29 -17.74 -20.54
CA MET A 23 13.80 -16.79 -19.54
C MET A 23 12.82 -17.44 -18.57
N THR A 24 11.98 -18.35 -19.02
CA THR A 24 11.05 -19.10 -18.18
C THR A 24 11.80 -20.02 -17.20
N LEU A 25 12.86 -20.71 -17.66
CA LEU A 25 13.70 -21.54 -16.81
C LEU A 25 14.47 -20.71 -15.77
N ILE A 26 15.04 -19.57 -16.19
CA ILE A 26 15.72 -18.64 -15.29
C ILE A 26 14.74 -18.14 -14.20
N GLY A 27 13.50 -17.82 -14.59
CA GLY A 27 12.49 -17.38 -13.62
C GLY A 27 12.19 -18.45 -12.57
N ALA A 28 12.00 -19.70 -13.00
CA ALA A 28 11.79 -20.80 -12.08
C ALA A 28 13.01 -21.01 -11.14
N LEU A 29 14.22 -20.90 -11.67
CA LEU A 29 15.45 -21.05 -10.88
C LEU A 29 15.62 -19.92 -9.86
N VAL A 30 15.40 -18.66 -10.25
CA VAL A 30 15.46 -17.50 -9.34
C VAL A 30 14.46 -17.66 -8.22
N GLY A 31 13.22 -18.03 -8.55
CA GLY A 31 12.19 -18.28 -7.55
C GLY A 31 12.53 -19.44 -6.62
N PHE A 32 13.07 -20.55 -7.15
CA PHE A 32 13.52 -21.70 -6.38
C PHE A 32 14.62 -21.32 -5.38
N ILE A 33 15.64 -20.57 -5.82
CA ILE A 33 16.72 -20.10 -4.94
C ILE A 33 16.15 -19.17 -3.86
N ALA A 34 15.26 -18.27 -4.22
CA ALA A 34 14.62 -17.39 -3.23
C ALA A 34 13.84 -18.19 -2.18
N GLY A 35 13.12 -19.24 -2.59
CA GLY A 35 12.42 -20.15 -1.68
C GLY A 35 13.37 -20.91 -0.74
N ILE A 36 14.54 -21.36 -1.23
CA ILE A 36 15.58 -21.95 -0.37
C ILE A 36 16.07 -20.92 0.65
N LEU A 37 16.38 -19.70 0.23
CA LEU A 37 16.86 -18.66 1.14
C LEU A 37 15.82 -18.31 2.22
N ILE A 38 14.54 -18.22 1.84
CA ILE A 38 13.44 -18.02 2.78
C ILE A 38 13.38 -19.15 3.82
N TYR A 39 13.44 -20.40 3.36
CA TYR A 39 13.48 -21.56 4.26
C TYR A 39 14.68 -21.53 5.21
N LEU A 40 15.88 -21.26 4.69
CA LEU A 40 17.09 -21.21 5.51
C LEU A 40 17.05 -20.07 6.55
N ILE A 41 16.48 -18.92 6.22
CA ILE A 41 16.27 -17.83 7.18
C ILE A 41 15.32 -18.28 8.29
N GLN A 42 14.20 -18.90 7.95
CA GLN A 42 13.23 -19.36 8.95
C GLN A 42 13.75 -20.47 9.85
N GLU A 43 14.50 -21.44 9.29
CA GLU A 43 14.92 -22.61 10.05
C GLU A 43 16.15 -22.38 10.92
N TYR A 44 17.13 -21.62 10.39
CA TYR A 44 18.44 -21.53 11.02
C TYR A 44 18.74 -20.18 11.64
N TRP A 45 18.09 -19.10 11.20
CA TRP A 45 18.40 -17.77 11.72
C TRP A 45 17.50 -17.36 12.87
N ILE A 46 16.28 -17.90 12.94
CA ILE A 46 15.33 -17.63 14.03
C ILE A 46 15.91 -18.09 15.39
N ALA A 47 16.70 -19.17 15.41
CA ALA A 47 17.21 -19.74 16.65
C ALA A 47 18.31 -18.91 17.34
N ASP A 48 19.01 -18.04 16.61
CA ASP A 48 20.24 -17.39 17.08
C ASP A 48 20.14 -15.85 17.22
N PHE A 49 19.08 -15.21 16.71
CA PHE A 49 18.92 -13.75 16.76
C PHE A 49 17.76 -13.34 17.66
N ASP A 50 18.04 -12.50 18.66
CA ASP A 50 17.03 -11.86 19.54
C ASP A 50 16.15 -10.81 18.83
N ASP A 51 16.37 -10.57 17.52
CA ASP A 51 15.68 -9.53 16.75
C ASP A 51 14.76 -10.12 15.68
N ALA A 52 13.54 -10.49 16.07
CA ALA A 52 12.50 -10.98 15.16
C ALA A 52 12.16 -9.98 14.03
N TYR A 53 12.46 -8.69 14.20
CA TYR A 53 12.17 -7.65 13.21
C TYR A 53 13.13 -7.70 12.03
N PHE A 54 14.40 -7.96 12.34
CA PHE A 54 15.42 -8.16 11.31
C PHE A 54 15.09 -9.36 10.43
N GLU A 55 14.61 -10.43 11.03
CA GLU A 55 14.22 -11.64 10.33
C GLU A 55 13.09 -11.40 9.34
N ILE A 56 11.98 -10.80 9.79
CA ILE A 56 10.83 -10.48 8.93
C ILE A 56 11.27 -9.56 7.78
N ALA A 57 12.10 -8.56 8.08
CA ALA A 57 12.63 -7.66 7.07
C ALA A 57 13.56 -8.40 6.08
N ALA A 58 14.34 -9.38 6.53
CA ALA A 58 15.21 -10.21 5.67
C ALA A 58 14.39 -11.13 4.74
N LEU A 59 13.30 -11.72 5.24
CA LEU A 59 12.37 -12.50 4.43
C LEU A 59 11.74 -11.63 3.33
N PHE A 60 11.31 -10.43 3.69
CA PHE A 60 10.79 -9.46 2.73
C PHE A 60 11.84 -9.00 1.73
N PHE A 61 13.10 -8.84 2.15
CA PHE A 61 14.20 -8.50 1.25
C PHE A 61 14.40 -9.56 0.18
N VAL A 62 14.49 -10.84 0.56
CA VAL A 62 14.68 -11.94 -0.40
C VAL A 62 13.53 -12.02 -1.40
N ALA A 63 12.28 -11.97 -0.91
CA ALA A 63 11.10 -12.01 -1.75
C ALA A 63 11.05 -10.79 -2.71
N THR A 64 11.37 -9.59 -2.22
CA THR A 64 11.37 -8.35 -3.00
C THR A 64 12.49 -8.36 -4.04
N PHE A 65 13.69 -8.81 -3.67
CA PHE A 65 14.81 -8.91 -4.59
C PHE A 65 14.49 -9.86 -5.75
N ALA A 66 14.02 -11.07 -5.45
CA ALA A 66 13.67 -12.06 -6.47
C ALA A 66 12.55 -11.53 -7.40
N PHE A 67 11.47 -10.97 -6.82
CA PHE A 67 10.37 -10.38 -7.58
C PHE A 67 10.85 -9.23 -8.46
N SER A 68 11.63 -8.30 -7.91
CA SER A 68 12.17 -7.15 -8.64
C SER A 68 13.13 -7.58 -9.75
N ALA A 69 14.01 -8.53 -9.48
CA ALA A 69 14.93 -9.07 -10.48
C ALA A 69 14.17 -9.68 -11.67
N LEU A 70 13.11 -10.44 -11.40
CA LEU A 70 12.25 -11.02 -12.44
C LEU A 70 11.46 -9.95 -13.21
N MET A 71 10.92 -8.93 -12.52
CA MET A 71 10.18 -7.84 -13.15
C MET A 71 11.06 -6.93 -14.00
N LEU A 72 12.31 -6.73 -13.61
CA LEU A 72 13.31 -5.93 -14.36
C LEU A 72 14.08 -6.73 -15.40
N ALA A 73 13.97 -8.08 -15.40
CA ALA A 73 14.74 -8.96 -16.26
C ALA A 73 14.59 -8.64 -17.76
N ARG A 74 15.71 -8.67 -18.49
CA ARG A 74 15.79 -8.43 -19.93
C ARG A 74 16.79 -9.39 -20.58
N HIS A 75 16.46 -9.85 -21.76
CA HIS A 75 17.26 -10.87 -22.47
C HIS A 75 18.73 -10.48 -22.68
N ASN A 76 19.01 -9.18 -22.86
CA ASN A 76 20.36 -8.71 -23.23
C ASN A 76 21.07 -7.90 -22.13
N GLN A 77 20.48 -7.74 -20.96
CA GLN A 77 21.02 -6.94 -19.86
C GLN A 77 20.73 -7.63 -18.53
N ILE A 78 21.77 -8.12 -17.86
CA ILE A 78 21.62 -8.78 -16.55
C ILE A 78 22.03 -7.84 -15.41
N ILE A 79 23.13 -7.11 -15.58
CA ILE A 79 23.73 -6.33 -14.48
C ILE A 79 22.82 -5.20 -14.01
N LYS A 80 22.31 -4.35 -14.92
CA LYS A 80 21.47 -3.21 -14.54
C LYS A 80 20.16 -3.63 -13.86
N PRO A 81 19.39 -4.62 -14.35
CA PRO A 81 18.24 -5.18 -13.65
C PRO A 81 18.56 -5.69 -12.24
N VAL A 82 19.66 -6.43 -12.07
CA VAL A 82 20.06 -6.97 -10.76
C VAL A 82 20.44 -5.86 -9.79
N ILE A 83 21.21 -4.86 -10.23
CA ILE A 83 21.54 -3.70 -9.39
C ILE A 83 20.24 -2.94 -9.02
N GLY A 84 19.35 -2.72 -9.98
CA GLY A 84 18.05 -2.07 -9.71
C GLY A 84 17.20 -2.83 -8.70
N ALA A 85 17.14 -4.16 -8.83
CA ALA A 85 16.46 -5.03 -7.86
C ALA A 85 17.08 -4.96 -6.47
N LEU A 86 18.41 -4.94 -6.39
CA LEU A 86 19.15 -4.83 -5.12
C LEU A 86 18.89 -3.48 -4.43
N VAL A 87 18.90 -2.39 -5.20
CA VAL A 87 18.60 -1.03 -4.67
C VAL A 87 17.16 -0.96 -4.13
N ILE A 88 16.19 -1.47 -4.88
CA ILE A 88 14.79 -1.47 -4.45
C ILE A 88 14.62 -2.34 -3.20
N ALA A 89 15.15 -3.56 -3.20
CA ALA A 89 15.03 -4.48 -2.08
C ALA A 89 15.75 -3.95 -0.82
N GLY A 90 16.95 -3.37 -0.99
CA GLY A 90 17.72 -2.79 0.11
C GLY A 90 17.03 -1.56 0.73
N ALA A 91 16.47 -0.66 -0.10
CA ALA A 91 15.70 0.47 0.39
C ALA A 91 14.46 0.01 1.16
N LEU A 92 13.69 -0.94 0.62
CA LEU A 92 12.52 -1.49 1.30
C LEU A 92 12.87 -2.25 2.57
N PHE A 93 14.00 -2.97 2.61
CA PHE A 93 14.47 -3.62 3.83
C PHE A 93 14.63 -2.63 5.00
N VAL A 94 15.27 -1.47 4.74
CA VAL A 94 15.44 -0.43 5.76
C VAL A 94 14.09 0.12 6.22
N LEU A 95 13.16 0.35 5.30
CA LEU A 95 11.81 0.86 5.63
C LEU A 95 10.98 -0.17 6.38
N ASP A 96 11.01 -1.43 5.95
CA ASP A 96 10.28 -2.54 6.58
C ASP A 96 10.79 -2.76 8.01
N TYR A 97 12.11 -2.87 8.19
CA TYR A 97 12.74 -3.02 9.51
C TYR A 97 12.33 -1.89 10.47
N ASN A 98 12.39 -0.65 9.98
CA ASN A 98 12.03 0.50 10.78
C ASN A 98 10.54 0.50 11.20
N LEU A 99 9.63 0.24 10.26
CA LEU A 99 8.20 0.19 10.55
C LEU A 99 7.84 -0.95 11.50
N ILE A 100 8.42 -2.14 11.31
CA ILE A 100 8.16 -3.31 12.13
C ILE A 100 8.70 -3.06 13.55
N SER A 101 9.91 -2.51 13.70
CA SER A 101 10.49 -2.18 14.98
C SER A 101 9.72 -1.10 15.75
N PHE A 102 9.05 -0.18 15.07
CA PHE A 102 8.16 0.79 15.72
C PHE A 102 6.86 0.15 16.21
N GLY A 103 6.30 -0.75 15.40
CA GLY A 103 5.06 -1.42 15.75
C GLY A 103 5.16 -2.33 16.97
N SER A 104 6.34 -2.91 17.20
CA SER A 104 6.60 -3.80 18.33
C SER A 104 6.84 -3.10 19.65
N ALA A 105 7.04 -1.80 19.61
CA ALA A 105 7.05 -1.00 20.83
C ALA A 105 5.64 -0.88 21.48
N ARG A 106 4.62 -1.48 20.85
CA ARG A 106 3.27 -1.66 21.39
C ARG A 106 3.20 -2.98 22.14
N ASP A 107 2.44 -3.00 23.25
CA ASP A 107 2.15 -4.23 23.98
C ASP A 107 1.46 -5.28 23.11
N ASN A 108 1.75 -6.54 23.36
CA ASN A 108 1.29 -7.69 22.55
C ASN A 108 -0.23 -7.86 22.46
N ASP A 109 -1.01 -7.16 23.30
CA ASP A 109 -2.45 -7.33 23.44
C ASP A 109 -3.29 -6.48 22.47
N ILE A 110 -2.66 -5.62 21.67
CA ILE A 110 -3.38 -4.76 20.73
C ILE A 110 -3.41 -5.40 19.36
N ASN A 111 -4.55 -5.26 18.69
CA ASN A 111 -4.74 -5.72 17.32
C ASN A 111 -3.67 -5.16 16.39
N THR A 112 -2.66 -5.97 16.07
CA THR A 112 -1.54 -5.61 15.17
C THR A 112 -1.95 -5.55 13.70
N PHE A 113 -3.17 -5.98 13.36
CA PHE A 113 -3.66 -6.02 11.98
C PHE A 113 -3.65 -4.66 11.26
N PRO A 114 -4.08 -3.54 11.87
CA PRO A 114 -4.00 -2.24 11.20
C PRO A 114 -2.57 -1.84 10.84
N LEU A 115 -1.61 -2.07 11.73
CA LEU A 115 -0.20 -1.78 11.47
C LEU A 115 0.34 -2.64 10.32
N PHE A 116 0.10 -3.95 10.38
CA PHE A 116 0.50 -4.87 9.32
C PHE A 116 -0.10 -4.47 7.97
N PHE A 117 -1.37 -4.10 7.94
CA PHE A 117 -2.05 -3.61 6.73
C PHE A 117 -1.36 -2.36 6.16
N TRP A 118 -1.02 -1.38 7.01
CA TRP A 118 -0.32 -0.16 6.59
C TRP A 118 1.09 -0.43 6.07
N VAL A 119 1.83 -1.31 6.74
CA VAL A 119 3.16 -1.76 6.29
C VAL A 119 3.04 -2.40 4.90
N MET A 120 2.12 -3.34 4.73
CA MET A 120 1.93 -4.03 3.45
C MET A 120 1.46 -3.10 2.33
N LEU A 121 0.58 -2.16 2.63
CA LEU A 121 0.06 -1.21 1.65
C LEU A 121 1.15 -0.22 1.20
N SER A 122 1.83 0.45 2.13
CA SER A 122 2.88 1.42 1.83
C SER A 122 4.04 0.76 1.08
N ARG A 123 4.49 -0.39 1.55
CA ARG A 123 5.52 -1.21 0.91
C ARG A 123 5.14 -1.58 -0.53
N SER A 124 3.92 -2.06 -0.74
CA SER A 124 3.44 -2.47 -2.07
C SER A 124 3.38 -1.29 -3.05
N LEU A 125 2.96 -0.12 -2.58
CA LEU A 125 2.91 1.09 -3.39
C LEU A 125 4.31 1.61 -3.74
N VAL A 126 5.23 1.66 -2.76
CA VAL A 126 6.63 2.06 -3.01
C VAL A 126 7.29 1.09 -3.99
N LEU A 127 7.14 -0.22 -3.78
CA LEU A 127 7.66 -1.26 -4.68
C LEU A 127 7.10 -1.10 -6.11
N PHE A 128 5.79 -0.93 -6.25
CA PHE A 128 5.14 -0.75 -7.53
C PHE A 128 5.67 0.47 -8.29
N LEU A 129 5.73 1.62 -7.63
CA LEU A 129 6.19 2.87 -8.24
C LEU A 129 7.69 2.81 -8.56
N ALA A 130 8.51 2.26 -7.65
CA ALA A 130 9.95 2.10 -7.87
C ALA A 130 10.24 1.16 -9.06
N LEU A 131 9.55 0.03 -9.13
CA LEU A 131 9.67 -0.89 -10.28
C LEU A 131 9.22 -0.23 -11.58
N THR A 132 8.13 0.51 -11.55
CA THR A 132 7.59 1.22 -12.73
C THR A 132 8.60 2.22 -13.28
N LEU A 133 9.15 3.09 -12.42
CA LEU A 133 10.15 4.09 -12.81
C LEU A 133 11.49 3.44 -13.21
N MET A 134 11.97 2.46 -12.45
CA MET A 134 13.21 1.76 -12.74
C MET A 134 13.14 1.04 -14.09
N ARG A 135 12.06 0.31 -14.34
CA ARG A 135 11.86 -0.41 -15.60
C ARG A 135 11.78 0.53 -16.80
N ALA A 136 11.04 1.66 -16.65
CA ALA A 136 10.97 2.70 -17.67
C ALA A 136 12.33 3.36 -17.95
N SER A 137 13.17 3.54 -16.91
CA SER A 137 14.51 4.10 -17.05
C SER A 137 15.49 3.15 -17.73
N LEU A 138 15.32 1.83 -17.58
CA LEU A 138 16.15 0.82 -18.26
C LEU A 138 15.90 0.78 -19.77
N ASP A 139 14.74 1.30 -20.26
CA ASP A 139 14.37 1.32 -21.68
C ASP A 139 15.03 2.43 -22.49
N GLY A 140 15.67 3.42 -21.85
CA GLY A 140 16.42 4.34 -22.68
C GLY A 140 16.84 5.69 -22.13
N SER A 141 16.05 6.39 -21.35
CA SER A 141 16.36 7.75 -20.90
C SER A 141 16.14 7.95 -19.40
N PHE A 142 16.98 8.80 -18.82
CA PHE A 142 16.71 9.35 -17.49
C PHE A 142 16.58 10.89 -17.62
N PRO A 143 15.48 11.49 -17.17
CA PRO A 143 14.26 10.88 -16.61
C PRO A 143 13.48 10.05 -17.64
N PRO A 144 12.73 9.01 -17.20
CA PRO A 144 11.98 8.13 -18.10
C PRO A 144 10.84 8.88 -18.78
N ARG A 145 10.52 8.51 -20.01
CA ARG A 145 9.37 9.08 -20.73
C ARG A 145 8.06 8.60 -20.11
N TYR A 146 7.07 9.46 -20.02
CA TYR A 146 5.78 9.11 -19.42
C TYR A 146 5.10 7.89 -20.09
N VAL A 147 5.24 7.77 -21.40
CA VAL A 147 4.72 6.60 -22.16
C VAL A 147 5.24 5.29 -21.56
N ASP A 148 6.56 5.22 -21.34
CA ASP A 148 7.20 4.03 -20.80
C ASP A 148 6.80 3.80 -19.32
N VAL A 149 6.64 4.87 -18.55
CA VAL A 149 6.15 4.81 -17.16
C VAL A 149 4.72 4.29 -17.13
N PHE A 150 3.85 4.82 -17.97
CA PHE A 150 2.45 4.39 -18.03
C PHE A 150 2.32 2.91 -18.47
N GLU A 151 3.05 2.49 -19.52
CA GLU A 151 3.03 1.10 -19.99
C GLU A 151 3.48 0.12 -18.92
N ASN A 152 4.55 0.46 -18.20
CA ASN A 152 5.03 -0.35 -17.08
C ASN A 152 4.07 -0.31 -15.90
N GLY A 153 3.49 0.85 -15.59
CA GLY A 153 2.48 1.03 -14.53
C GLY A 153 1.23 0.18 -14.74
N VAL A 154 0.84 -0.06 -16.01
CA VAL A 154 -0.27 -0.96 -16.33
C VAL A 154 0.17 -2.43 -16.37
N SER A 155 1.32 -2.73 -16.98
CA SER A 155 1.76 -4.11 -17.18
C SER A 155 2.18 -4.82 -15.90
N ILE A 156 2.89 -4.14 -14.97
CA ILE A 156 3.38 -4.75 -13.72
C ILE A 156 2.24 -5.32 -12.86
N PRO A 157 1.16 -4.58 -12.55
CA PRO A 157 0.04 -5.15 -11.79
C PRO A 157 -0.63 -6.32 -12.50
N ILE A 158 -0.79 -6.25 -13.82
CA ILE A 158 -1.41 -7.34 -14.62
C ILE A 158 -0.55 -8.59 -14.59
N ILE A 159 0.76 -8.47 -14.79
CA ILE A 159 1.71 -9.59 -14.71
C ILE A 159 1.67 -10.18 -13.30
N THR A 160 1.69 -9.35 -12.27
CA THR A 160 1.67 -9.78 -10.87
C THR A 160 0.37 -10.52 -10.53
N ALA A 161 -0.78 -9.97 -10.92
CA ALA A 161 -2.08 -10.59 -10.67
C ALA A 161 -2.22 -11.93 -11.42
N GLY A 162 -1.83 -11.96 -12.69
CA GLY A 162 -1.85 -13.19 -13.49
C GLY A 162 -0.91 -14.25 -12.95
N ALA A 163 0.30 -13.87 -12.54
CA ALA A 163 1.25 -14.80 -11.94
C ALA A 163 0.76 -15.35 -10.60
N LYS A 164 0.17 -14.52 -9.74
CA LYS A 164 -0.47 -14.97 -8.49
C LYS A 164 -1.62 -15.94 -8.76
N LEU A 165 -2.45 -15.68 -9.76
CA LEU A 165 -3.57 -16.56 -10.13
C LEU A 165 -3.05 -17.92 -10.61
N ILE A 166 -2.05 -17.95 -11.51
CA ILE A 166 -1.44 -19.20 -12.00
C ILE A 166 -0.84 -19.98 -10.83
N ALA A 167 -0.07 -19.33 -9.97
CA ALA A 167 0.54 -19.96 -8.81
C ALA A 167 -0.52 -20.52 -7.86
N LEU A 168 -1.55 -19.74 -7.53
CA LEU A 168 -2.65 -20.17 -6.67
C LEU A 168 -3.39 -21.39 -7.24
N LEU A 169 -3.77 -21.35 -8.52
CA LEU A 169 -4.45 -22.48 -9.16
C LEU A 169 -3.58 -23.74 -9.18
N THR A 170 -2.28 -23.58 -9.47
CA THR A 170 -1.32 -24.70 -9.43
C THR A 170 -1.27 -25.32 -8.04
N LEU A 171 -1.20 -24.50 -6.99
CA LEU A 171 -1.18 -24.96 -5.61
C LEU A 171 -2.47 -25.69 -5.23
N LEU A 172 -3.63 -25.09 -5.52
CA LEU A 172 -4.93 -25.70 -5.22
C LEU A 172 -5.05 -27.07 -5.89
N LEU A 173 -4.62 -27.20 -7.15
CA LEU A 173 -4.64 -28.48 -7.86
C LEU A 173 -3.69 -29.51 -7.22
N LEU A 174 -2.49 -29.10 -6.84
CA LEU A 174 -1.50 -30.01 -6.21
C LEU A 174 -1.96 -30.48 -4.83
N PHE A 175 -2.47 -29.58 -4.00
CA PHE A 175 -3.00 -29.96 -2.69
C PHE A 175 -4.26 -30.83 -2.80
N ALA A 176 -5.18 -30.52 -3.73
CA ALA A 176 -6.34 -31.36 -3.99
C ALA A 176 -5.94 -32.75 -4.45
N TRP A 177 -4.93 -32.84 -5.33
CA TRP A 177 -4.40 -34.11 -5.81
C TRP A 177 -3.69 -34.90 -4.70
N ALA A 178 -2.87 -34.26 -3.88
CA ALA A 178 -2.21 -34.90 -2.74
C ALA A 178 -3.22 -35.44 -1.72
N ARG A 179 -4.32 -34.68 -1.47
CA ARG A 179 -5.41 -35.13 -0.60
C ARG A 179 -6.16 -36.32 -1.19
N LEU A 180 -6.45 -36.30 -2.49
CA LEU A 180 -7.09 -37.42 -3.17
C LEU A 180 -6.21 -38.69 -3.08
N LEU A 181 -4.91 -38.60 -3.29
CA LEU A 181 -4.00 -39.74 -3.17
C LEU A 181 -3.92 -40.29 -1.75
N LYS A 182 -4.07 -39.45 -0.73
CA LYS A 182 -4.16 -39.87 0.66
C LYS A 182 -5.35 -40.82 0.93
N GLU A 183 -6.49 -40.59 0.26
CA GLU A 183 -7.64 -41.48 0.37
C GLU A 183 -7.39 -42.90 -0.24
N PHE A 184 -6.33 -43.02 -1.08
CA PHE A 184 -5.84 -44.28 -1.64
C PHE A 184 -4.59 -44.79 -0.89
N ASP A 185 -4.36 -44.40 0.37
CA ASP A 185 -3.22 -44.76 1.20
C ASP A 185 -1.83 -44.34 0.64
N VAL A 186 -1.80 -43.41 -0.34
CA VAL A 186 -0.54 -42.81 -0.84
C VAL A 186 -0.25 -41.54 -0.07
N LEU A 187 0.41 -41.67 1.09
CA LEU A 187 0.69 -40.57 2.02
C LEU A 187 1.83 -39.65 1.58
N PHE A 188 2.78 -40.16 0.80
CA PHE A 188 4.03 -39.49 0.43
C PHE A 188 3.85 -38.02 -0.02
N PHE A 189 2.92 -37.74 -0.93
CA PHE A 189 2.73 -36.37 -1.43
C PHE A 189 2.09 -35.45 -0.40
N HIS A 190 1.20 -36.00 0.46
CA HIS A 190 0.57 -35.25 1.52
C HIS A 190 1.60 -34.83 2.57
N GLU A 191 2.49 -35.70 2.96
CA GLU A 191 3.59 -35.43 3.90
C GLU A 191 4.62 -34.49 3.28
N LEU A 192 5.05 -34.74 2.03
CA LEU A 192 6.04 -33.92 1.33
C LEU A 192 5.59 -32.44 1.22
N PHE A 193 4.31 -32.19 0.96
CA PHE A 193 3.81 -30.81 0.83
C PHE A 193 3.59 -30.11 2.17
N GLN A 194 3.74 -30.79 3.31
CA GLN A 194 3.78 -30.18 4.64
C GLN A 194 5.19 -29.81 5.06
N GLU A 195 6.20 -30.38 4.43
CA GLU A 195 7.60 -30.12 4.73
C GLU A 195 8.05 -28.77 4.17
N GLN A 196 8.47 -27.87 5.06
CA GLN A 196 8.84 -26.50 4.69
C GLN A 196 10.05 -26.45 3.75
N TRP A 197 11.05 -27.37 3.94
CA TRP A 197 12.25 -27.44 3.10
C TRP A 197 11.92 -27.75 1.63
N PHE A 198 10.78 -28.40 1.37
CA PHE A 198 10.29 -28.66 0.02
C PHE A 198 9.33 -27.58 -0.45
N LEU A 199 8.39 -27.16 0.43
CA LEU A 199 7.29 -26.27 0.10
C LEU A 199 7.79 -24.89 -0.36
N PHE A 200 8.69 -24.24 0.39
CA PHE A 200 9.17 -22.88 0.03
C PHE A 200 9.95 -22.84 -1.29
N PRO A 201 10.94 -23.71 -1.58
CA PRO A 201 11.58 -23.72 -2.87
C PRO A 201 10.64 -24.02 -4.03
N PHE A 202 9.69 -24.93 -3.81
CA PHE A 202 8.68 -25.30 -4.80
C PHE A 202 7.72 -24.14 -5.11
N LEU A 203 7.22 -23.44 -4.09
CA LEU A 203 6.39 -22.24 -4.24
C LEU A 203 7.16 -21.12 -4.96
N GLY A 204 8.39 -20.91 -4.57
CA GLY A 204 9.26 -19.95 -5.23
C GLY A 204 9.45 -20.26 -6.72
N ALA A 205 9.71 -21.54 -7.07
CA ALA A 205 9.83 -21.97 -8.45
C ALA A 205 8.55 -21.72 -9.26
N ILE A 206 7.38 -22.07 -8.72
CA ILE A 206 6.08 -21.81 -9.35
C ILE A 206 5.85 -20.30 -9.54
N ALA A 207 6.13 -19.49 -8.53
CA ALA A 207 5.96 -18.04 -8.60
C ALA A 207 6.88 -17.44 -9.70
N GLY A 208 8.15 -17.80 -9.72
CA GLY A 208 9.12 -17.33 -10.70
C GLY A 208 8.78 -17.78 -12.13
N LEU A 209 8.34 -19.03 -12.29
CA LEU A 209 7.82 -19.57 -13.55
C LEU A 209 6.61 -18.76 -14.03
N SER A 210 5.63 -18.52 -13.15
CA SER A 210 4.39 -17.84 -13.47
C SER A 210 4.62 -16.39 -13.89
N ILE A 211 5.52 -15.66 -13.20
CA ILE A 211 5.92 -14.29 -13.59
C ILE A 211 6.53 -14.30 -14.99
N SER A 212 7.45 -15.22 -15.26
CA SER A 212 8.12 -15.30 -16.55
C SER A 212 7.17 -15.66 -17.69
N LEU A 213 6.20 -16.53 -17.44
CA LEU A 213 5.14 -16.86 -18.40
C LEU A 213 4.27 -15.65 -18.71
N MET A 214 3.87 -14.89 -17.68
CA MET A 214 3.01 -13.70 -17.85
C MET A 214 3.70 -12.56 -18.62
N HIS A 215 5.02 -12.41 -18.50
CA HIS A 215 5.77 -11.43 -19.31
C HIS A 215 5.60 -11.63 -20.82
N GLY A 216 5.42 -12.86 -21.28
CA GLY A 216 5.21 -13.19 -22.68
C GLY A 216 3.78 -12.93 -23.20
N GLN A 217 2.82 -12.65 -22.30
CA GLN A 217 1.38 -12.58 -22.63
C GLN A 217 0.93 -11.18 -23.04
N THR A 218 1.55 -10.61 -24.09
CA THR A 218 1.24 -9.23 -24.54
C THR A 218 -0.23 -9.04 -24.94
N ALA A 219 -0.86 -10.07 -25.51
CA ALA A 219 -2.27 -10.03 -25.88
C ALA A 219 -3.20 -9.88 -24.67
N VAL A 220 -2.91 -10.61 -23.57
CA VAL A 220 -3.67 -10.52 -22.31
C VAL A 220 -3.51 -9.12 -21.71
N ILE A 221 -2.27 -8.62 -21.64
CA ILE A 221 -1.97 -7.28 -21.11
C ILE A 221 -2.73 -6.21 -21.91
N SER A 222 -2.73 -6.30 -23.25
CA SER A 222 -3.42 -5.36 -24.12
C SER A 222 -4.95 -5.42 -23.96
N ALA A 223 -5.52 -6.61 -23.79
CA ALA A 223 -6.95 -6.79 -23.57
C ALA A 223 -7.40 -6.18 -22.24
N ILE A 224 -6.65 -6.42 -21.16
CA ILE A 224 -6.95 -5.85 -19.84
C ILE A 224 -6.77 -4.33 -19.86
N ARG A 225 -5.71 -3.80 -20.50
CA ARG A 225 -5.53 -2.36 -20.71
C ARG A 225 -6.73 -1.73 -21.42
N PHE A 226 -7.26 -2.39 -22.45
CA PHE A 226 -8.45 -1.94 -23.16
C PHE A 226 -9.69 -1.90 -22.25
N LEU A 227 -9.90 -2.94 -21.42
CA LEU A 227 -11.00 -2.98 -20.46
C LEU A 227 -10.88 -1.89 -19.41
N LEU A 228 -9.68 -1.65 -18.86
CA LEU A 228 -9.44 -0.56 -17.91
C LEU A 228 -9.72 0.81 -18.54
N LYS A 229 -9.31 1.02 -19.79
CA LYS A 229 -9.63 2.25 -20.55
C LYS A 229 -11.13 2.43 -20.71
N LEU A 230 -11.86 1.37 -21.06
CA LEU A 230 -13.32 1.39 -21.21
C LEU A 230 -14.00 1.69 -19.88
N LEU A 231 -13.61 1.00 -18.81
CA LEU A 231 -14.14 1.22 -17.48
C LEU A 231 -13.93 2.66 -17.01
N SER A 232 -12.72 3.21 -17.19
CA SER A 232 -12.42 4.60 -16.84
C SER A 232 -13.28 5.61 -17.62
N ARG A 233 -13.56 5.33 -18.89
CA ARG A 233 -14.44 6.18 -19.72
C ARG A 233 -15.91 6.15 -19.29
N ILE A 234 -16.35 5.08 -18.62
CA ILE A 234 -17.69 4.99 -18.05
C ILE A 234 -17.72 5.65 -16.68
N THR A 235 -16.77 5.31 -15.82
CA THR A 235 -16.75 5.78 -14.44
C THR A 235 -16.44 7.27 -14.30
N ILE A 236 -15.86 7.93 -15.32
CA ILE A 236 -15.63 9.38 -15.30
C ILE A 236 -16.94 10.18 -15.20
N PHE A 237 -18.04 9.67 -15.72
CA PHE A 237 -19.36 10.31 -15.58
C PHE A 237 -19.84 10.26 -14.13
N VAL A 238 -19.60 9.15 -13.45
CA VAL A 238 -19.93 9.00 -12.02
C VAL A 238 -19.09 9.96 -11.19
N SER A 239 -17.80 10.06 -11.48
CA SER A 239 -16.90 11.01 -10.79
C SER A 239 -17.33 12.47 -11.02
N ALA A 240 -17.72 12.82 -12.24
CA ALA A 240 -18.25 14.16 -12.55
C ALA A 240 -19.55 14.44 -11.81
N LEU A 241 -20.46 13.45 -11.72
CA LEU A 241 -21.70 13.57 -10.97
C LEU A 241 -21.45 13.85 -9.48
N PHE A 242 -20.52 13.11 -8.86
CA PHE A 242 -20.11 13.38 -7.48
C PHE A 242 -19.57 14.80 -7.29
N THR A 243 -18.73 15.25 -8.23
CA THR A 243 -18.20 16.63 -8.20
C THR A 243 -19.32 17.68 -8.26
N ILE A 244 -20.28 17.50 -9.17
CA ILE A 244 -21.44 18.41 -9.32
C ILE A 244 -22.29 18.38 -8.06
N THR A 245 -22.61 17.20 -7.54
CA THR A 245 -23.43 17.04 -6.33
C THR A 245 -22.78 17.72 -5.12
N LEU A 246 -21.48 17.49 -4.92
CA LEU A 246 -20.73 18.15 -3.85
C LEU A 246 -20.74 19.68 -4.02
N ALA A 247 -20.49 20.17 -5.24
CA ALA A 247 -20.54 21.61 -5.52
C ALA A 247 -21.93 22.21 -5.21
N MET A 248 -23.02 21.51 -5.55
CA MET A 248 -24.38 21.93 -5.20
C MET A 248 -24.61 21.99 -3.68
N VAL A 249 -24.11 20.99 -2.94
CA VAL A 249 -24.19 20.97 -1.46
C VAL A 249 -23.42 22.17 -0.88
N LEU A 250 -22.22 22.42 -1.35
CA LEU A 250 -21.39 23.54 -0.88
C LEU A 250 -22.03 24.91 -1.17
N ILE A 251 -22.66 25.07 -2.33
CA ILE A 251 -23.34 26.32 -2.71
C ILE A 251 -24.60 26.54 -1.88
N THR A 252 -25.37 25.47 -1.60
CA THR A 252 -26.68 25.59 -0.93
C THR A 252 -26.59 25.57 0.59
N LYS A 253 -25.67 24.78 1.15
CA LYS A 253 -25.56 24.54 2.59
C LYS A 253 -24.26 25.04 3.22
N GLY A 254 -23.28 25.45 2.39
CA GLY A 254 -21.95 25.84 2.87
C GLY A 254 -21.08 24.62 3.26
N THR A 255 -19.90 24.94 3.80
CA THR A 255 -18.96 23.91 4.28
C THR A 255 -19.38 23.27 5.60
N SER A 256 -20.19 23.96 6.42
CA SER A 256 -20.71 23.47 7.71
C SER A 256 -21.48 22.16 7.55
N ALA A 257 -22.21 21.99 6.45
CA ALA A 257 -22.96 20.78 6.18
C ALA A 257 -22.11 19.48 6.14
N LEU A 258 -20.81 19.59 5.91
CA LEU A 258 -19.87 18.45 5.93
C LEU A 258 -19.37 18.13 7.34
N PHE A 259 -19.43 19.09 8.26
CA PHE A 259 -18.91 18.97 9.62
C PHE A 259 -20.01 18.79 10.66
N GLU A 260 -21.21 19.31 10.38
CA GLU A 260 -22.42 19.16 11.22
C GLU A 260 -23.18 17.85 10.94
N ALA A 261 -22.98 17.26 9.75
CA ALA A 261 -23.53 15.94 9.46
C ALA A 261 -22.78 14.90 10.30
N ASP A 262 -23.52 13.91 10.80
CA ASP A 262 -23.00 12.76 11.58
C ASP A 262 -22.09 11.83 10.75
N VAL A 263 -21.23 12.45 9.92
CA VAL A 263 -20.28 11.76 9.07
C VAL A 263 -19.01 11.52 9.87
N GLU A 264 -18.85 10.32 10.38
CA GLU A 264 -17.74 9.96 11.25
C GLU A 264 -16.34 10.28 10.70
N ARG A 265 -16.17 10.31 9.36
CA ARG A 265 -14.83 10.46 8.73
C ARG A 265 -14.87 11.22 7.40
N PRO A 266 -15.26 12.50 7.35
CA PRO A 266 -15.39 13.24 6.10
C PRO A 266 -14.07 13.35 5.33
N ALA A 267 -12.94 13.51 6.01
CA ALA A 267 -11.62 13.58 5.38
C ALA A 267 -11.27 12.32 4.59
N VAL A 268 -11.56 11.13 5.13
CA VAL A 268 -11.28 9.84 4.47
C VAL A 268 -12.09 9.71 3.18
N ILE A 269 -13.36 10.10 3.20
CA ILE A 269 -14.23 10.06 2.02
C ILE A 269 -13.73 11.03 0.95
N LEU A 270 -13.38 12.26 1.32
CA LEU A 270 -12.88 13.28 0.39
C LEU A 270 -11.53 12.87 -0.24
N ILE A 271 -10.62 12.34 0.55
CA ILE A 271 -9.35 11.77 0.06
C ILE A 271 -9.63 10.59 -0.87
N GLY A 272 -10.56 9.70 -0.50
CA GLY A 272 -10.95 8.56 -1.32
C GLY A 272 -11.53 8.98 -2.67
N LEU A 273 -12.37 10.02 -2.72
CA LEU A 273 -12.90 10.59 -3.95
C LEU A 273 -11.78 11.20 -4.82
N ALA A 274 -10.85 11.94 -4.23
CA ALA A 274 -9.71 12.50 -4.94
C ALA A 274 -8.82 11.39 -5.55
N MET A 275 -8.47 10.37 -4.77
CA MET A 275 -7.63 9.25 -5.23
C MET A 275 -8.31 8.42 -6.32
N THR A 276 -9.60 8.10 -6.13
CA THR A 276 -10.38 7.37 -7.14
C THR A 276 -10.52 8.18 -8.42
N GLY A 277 -10.82 9.47 -8.30
CA GLY A 277 -10.89 10.38 -9.45
C GLY A 277 -9.56 10.47 -10.21
N MET A 278 -8.43 10.49 -9.49
CA MET A 278 -7.08 10.44 -10.07
C MET A 278 -6.86 9.16 -10.89
N LEU A 279 -7.23 7.99 -10.36
CA LEU A 279 -7.12 6.72 -11.07
C LEU A 279 -7.99 6.71 -12.32
N ILE A 280 -9.25 7.16 -12.22
CA ILE A 280 -10.19 7.26 -13.35
C ILE A 280 -9.63 8.20 -14.42
N PHE A 281 -9.13 9.37 -14.02
CA PHE A 281 -8.56 10.34 -14.95
C PHE A 281 -7.33 9.76 -15.69
N ASN A 282 -6.39 9.14 -14.97
CA ASN A 282 -5.24 8.49 -15.60
C ASN A 282 -5.65 7.36 -16.55
N GLY A 283 -6.73 6.65 -16.23
CA GLY A 283 -7.33 5.65 -17.13
C GLY A 283 -7.98 6.24 -18.40
N VAL A 284 -8.46 7.47 -18.34
CA VAL A 284 -8.96 8.22 -19.53
C VAL A 284 -7.79 8.83 -20.32
N TYR A 285 -6.82 9.42 -19.61
CA TYR A 285 -5.65 10.10 -20.20
C TYR A 285 -4.69 9.12 -20.87
N GLN A 286 -4.51 7.92 -20.31
CA GLN A 286 -3.60 6.87 -20.79
C GLN A 286 -2.14 7.36 -20.83
N ASP A 287 -1.46 7.11 -21.96
CA ASP A 287 -0.06 7.47 -22.20
C ASP A 287 0.14 8.93 -22.68
N GLY A 288 -0.95 9.70 -22.80
CA GLY A 288 -0.91 11.09 -23.24
C GLY A 288 -0.61 11.29 -24.73
N GLN A 289 -0.61 10.23 -25.54
CA GLN A 289 -0.38 10.31 -26.99
C GLN A 289 -1.68 10.44 -27.80
N ASP A 290 -2.82 10.17 -27.15
CA ASP A 290 -4.13 10.24 -27.80
C ASP A 290 -4.50 11.70 -28.18
N LYS A 291 -5.29 11.82 -29.26
CA LYS A 291 -5.94 13.09 -29.60
C LYS A 291 -6.93 13.49 -28.50
N PRO A 292 -7.27 14.80 -28.41
CA PRO A 292 -8.31 15.23 -27.47
C PRO A 292 -9.56 14.37 -27.59
N PRO A 293 -10.14 13.89 -26.48
CA PRO A 293 -11.34 13.08 -26.54
C PRO A 293 -12.54 13.89 -27.05
N PRO A 294 -13.59 13.23 -27.58
CA PRO A 294 -14.80 13.91 -28.02
C PRO A 294 -15.46 14.67 -26.86
N LEU A 295 -16.22 15.71 -27.15
CA LEU A 295 -16.81 16.61 -26.14
C LEU A 295 -17.60 15.88 -25.05
N TRP A 296 -18.35 14.83 -25.42
CA TRP A 296 -19.12 14.04 -24.45
C TRP A 296 -18.27 13.36 -23.36
N LEU A 297 -17.02 13.06 -23.64
CA LEU A 297 -16.06 12.50 -22.67
C LEU A 297 -15.20 13.60 -22.02
N ARG A 298 -14.89 14.65 -22.79
CA ARG A 298 -14.05 15.77 -22.33
C ARG A 298 -14.73 16.58 -21.22
N ILE A 299 -16.03 16.88 -21.35
CA ILE A 299 -16.78 17.67 -20.35
C ILE A 299 -16.78 16.99 -18.99
N PRO A 300 -17.21 15.72 -18.81
CA PRO A 300 -17.17 15.08 -17.50
C PRO A 300 -15.75 14.95 -16.94
N THR A 301 -14.73 14.76 -17.81
CA THR A 301 -13.34 14.76 -17.35
C THR A 301 -12.96 16.12 -16.78
N LEU A 302 -13.26 17.23 -17.44
CA LEU A 302 -12.96 18.59 -16.95
C LEU A 302 -13.67 18.87 -15.61
N ILE A 303 -14.92 18.45 -15.46
CA ILE A 303 -15.69 18.59 -14.20
C ILE A 303 -14.99 17.82 -13.08
N THR A 304 -14.58 16.57 -13.33
CA THR A 304 -13.83 15.76 -12.35
C THR A 304 -12.53 16.44 -11.94
N LEU A 305 -11.76 17.00 -12.89
CA LEU A 305 -10.49 17.68 -12.60
C LEU A 305 -10.65 18.96 -11.75
N ILE A 306 -11.76 19.69 -11.94
CA ILE A 306 -12.10 20.84 -11.10
C ILE A 306 -12.47 20.40 -9.68
N GLY A 307 -12.97 19.19 -9.50
CA GLY A 307 -13.27 18.61 -8.19
C GLY A 307 -12.04 18.37 -7.33
N PHE A 308 -10.87 18.06 -7.89
CA PHE A 308 -9.68 17.69 -7.11
C PHE A 308 -9.20 18.78 -6.12
N PRO A 309 -9.03 20.05 -6.50
CA PRO A 309 -8.68 21.09 -5.54
C PRO A 309 -9.76 21.28 -4.48
N VAL A 310 -11.03 21.08 -4.81
CA VAL A 310 -12.14 21.15 -3.84
C VAL A 310 -12.04 20.02 -2.83
N TYR A 311 -11.90 18.77 -3.30
CA TYR A 311 -11.75 17.60 -2.42
C TYR A 311 -10.55 17.71 -1.49
N SER A 312 -9.38 18.10 -2.02
CA SER A 312 -8.17 18.22 -1.21
C SER A 312 -8.27 19.36 -0.19
N SER A 313 -8.83 20.51 -0.54
CA SER A 313 -9.04 21.62 0.38
C SER A 313 -9.99 21.26 1.52
N LEU A 314 -11.12 20.63 1.21
CA LEU A 314 -12.07 20.18 2.22
C LEU A 314 -11.49 19.06 3.10
N ALA A 315 -10.69 18.17 2.53
CA ALA A 315 -10.00 17.14 3.30
C ALA A 315 -9.01 17.75 4.30
N PHE A 316 -8.24 18.78 3.89
CA PHE A 316 -7.39 19.53 4.81
C PHE A 316 -8.21 20.21 5.92
N MET A 317 -9.29 20.90 5.59
CA MET A 317 -10.14 21.54 6.58
C MET A 317 -10.65 20.53 7.62
N ALA A 318 -11.13 19.36 7.15
CA ALA A 318 -11.62 18.30 8.03
C ALA A 318 -10.49 17.68 8.90
N LEU A 319 -9.29 17.51 8.35
CA LEU A 319 -8.14 17.00 9.11
C LEU A 319 -7.67 18.02 10.15
N PHE A 320 -7.55 19.30 9.78
CA PHE A 320 -7.13 20.34 10.71
C PHE A 320 -8.12 20.52 11.86
N ALA A 321 -9.43 20.50 11.60
CA ALA A 321 -10.45 20.54 12.65
C ALA A 321 -10.25 19.37 13.63
N ARG A 322 -10.09 18.14 13.12
CA ARG A 322 -9.86 16.96 13.98
C ARG A 322 -8.51 16.98 14.71
N ILE A 323 -7.48 17.60 14.13
CA ILE A 323 -6.20 17.77 14.81
C ILE A 323 -6.31 18.82 15.92
N ASP A 324 -7.07 19.86 15.69
CA ASP A 324 -7.33 20.89 16.71
C ASP A 324 -8.06 20.31 17.91
N ASP A 325 -9.11 19.51 17.66
CA ASP A 325 -9.95 18.90 18.71
C ASP A 325 -9.22 17.76 19.46
N TYR A 326 -8.49 16.90 18.75
CA TYR A 326 -7.99 15.63 19.29
C TYR A 326 -6.48 15.42 19.16
N GLY A 327 -5.73 16.41 18.68
CA GLY A 327 -4.28 16.34 18.47
C GLY A 327 -3.85 15.49 17.27
N LEU A 328 -2.54 15.38 17.06
CA LEU A 328 -1.95 14.54 16.02
C LEU A 328 -2.01 13.06 16.41
N THR A 329 -2.31 12.23 15.42
CA THR A 329 -2.20 10.76 15.47
C THR A 329 -1.48 10.26 14.24
N PRO A 330 -0.86 9.06 14.24
CA PRO A 330 -0.20 8.51 13.05
C PRO A 330 -1.11 8.48 11.82
N ILE A 331 -2.39 8.17 12.01
CA ILE A 331 -3.40 8.14 10.92
C ILE A 331 -3.67 9.54 10.39
N ARG A 332 -3.77 10.57 11.24
CA ARG A 332 -3.99 11.96 10.81
C ARG A 332 -2.79 12.52 10.07
N ILE A 333 -1.56 12.24 10.54
CA ILE A 333 -0.33 12.63 9.85
C ILE A 333 -0.27 11.99 8.46
N THR A 334 -0.57 10.70 8.36
CA THR A 334 -0.65 9.99 7.08
C THR A 334 -1.74 10.59 6.18
N GLY A 335 -2.91 10.89 6.74
CA GLY A 335 -4.00 11.59 6.05
C GLY A 335 -3.58 12.95 5.48
N LEU A 336 -2.85 13.76 6.25
CA LEU A 336 -2.31 15.05 5.79
C LEU A 336 -1.34 14.88 4.61
N VAL A 337 -0.46 13.88 4.66
CA VAL A 337 0.46 13.58 3.54
C VAL A 337 -0.31 13.18 2.29
N ILE A 338 -1.30 12.29 2.40
CA ILE A 338 -2.11 11.85 1.26
C ILE A 338 -2.96 13.01 0.71
N ALA A 339 -3.56 13.84 1.57
CA ALA A 339 -4.29 15.04 1.15
C ALA A 339 -3.34 16.03 0.45
N GLY A 340 -2.11 16.18 0.95
CA GLY A 340 -1.05 16.96 0.30
C GLY A 340 -0.69 16.46 -1.09
N MET A 341 -0.60 15.14 -1.25
CA MET A 341 -0.37 14.51 -2.55
C MET A 341 -1.55 14.74 -3.52
N ALA A 342 -2.79 14.69 -3.03
CA ALA A 342 -3.98 15.02 -3.80
C ALA A 342 -3.98 16.49 -4.23
N ALA A 343 -3.57 17.40 -3.36
CA ALA A 343 -3.43 18.83 -3.68
C ALA A 343 -2.34 19.08 -4.74
N LEU A 344 -1.18 18.44 -4.60
CA LEU A 344 -0.11 18.50 -5.63
C LEU A 344 -0.60 17.95 -6.97
N TYR A 345 -1.34 16.86 -6.95
CA TYR A 345 -1.93 16.31 -8.18
C TYR A 345 -2.98 17.27 -8.79
N SER A 346 -3.71 18.00 -7.98
CA SER A 346 -4.61 19.07 -8.46
C SER A 346 -3.85 20.12 -9.26
N ILE A 347 -2.63 20.48 -8.84
CA ILE A 347 -1.76 21.42 -9.58
C ILE A 347 -1.37 20.83 -10.93
N VAL A 348 -1.05 19.53 -11.00
CA VAL A 348 -0.77 18.84 -12.27
C VAL A 348 -1.97 18.93 -13.22
N CYS A 349 -3.17 18.68 -12.70
CA CYS A 349 -4.41 18.78 -13.48
C CYS A 349 -4.69 20.20 -13.95
N LEU A 350 -4.50 21.20 -13.09
CA LEU A 350 -4.64 22.61 -13.45
C LEU A 350 -3.65 23.03 -14.54
N ALA A 351 -2.40 22.57 -14.46
CA ALA A 351 -1.42 22.80 -15.53
C ALA A 351 -1.87 22.20 -16.87
N GLY A 352 -2.47 20.99 -16.84
CA GLY A 352 -3.11 20.37 -17.99
C GLY A 352 -4.25 21.21 -18.56
N LEU A 353 -5.17 21.66 -17.70
CA LEU A 353 -6.31 22.51 -18.07
C LEU A 353 -5.86 23.84 -18.69
N LEU A 354 -4.89 24.51 -18.08
CA LEU A 354 -4.34 25.78 -18.60
C LEU A 354 -3.66 25.59 -19.97
N SER A 355 -3.04 24.45 -20.20
CA SER A 355 -2.45 24.14 -21.49
C SER A 355 -3.50 24.04 -22.61
N GLU A 356 -4.70 23.54 -22.28
CA GLU A 356 -5.82 23.45 -23.22
C GLU A 356 -6.37 24.84 -23.63
N LEU A 357 -6.34 25.81 -22.70
CA LEU A 357 -6.78 27.18 -22.99
C LEU A 357 -5.79 27.93 -23.91
N ARG A 358 -4.49 27.61 -23.78
CA ARG A 358 -3.41 28.36 -24.44
C ARG A 358 -3.01 27.80 -25.81
N TRP A 359 -3.21 26.50 -26.03
CA TRP A 359 -2.72 25.80 -27.21
C TRP A 359 -3.87 25.08 -27.90
N ARG A 360 -4.13 25.40 -29.15
CA ARG A 360 -4.91 24.55 -30.06
C ARG A 360 -4.08 23.28 -30.38
N ALA A 361 -3.74 22.52 -29.36
CA ALA A 361 -2.76 21.46 -29.43
C ALA A 361 -3.29 20.23 -30.17
N GLN A 362 -2.42 19.64 -30.99
CA GLN A 362 -2.66 18.33 -31.58
C GLN A 362 -2.74 17.20 -30.57
N ARG A 363 -2.23 17.41 -29.35
CA ARG A 363 -2.22 16.48 -28.22
C ARG A 363 -2.96 17.08 -27.04
N TRP A 364 -3.62 16.22 -26.27
CA TRP A 364 -4.44 16.61 -25.13
C TRP A 364 -3.59 16.72 -23.86
N MET A 365 -3.72 17.81 -23.13
CA MET A 365 -3.11 18.05 -21.81
C MET A 365 -1.62 17.68 -21.72
N VAL A 366 -0.82 18.18 -22.64
CA VAL A 366 0.61 17.83 -22.82
C VAL A 366 1.46 17.86 -21.53
N PRO A 367 1.29 18.80 -20.56
CA PRO A 367 2.10 18.83 -19.36
C PRO A 367 1.83 17.69 -18.37
N VAL A 368 0.65 17.06 -18.44
CA VAL A 368 0.24 16.05 -17.47
C VAL A 368 1.18 14.83 -17.47
N GLY A 369 1.59 14.36 -18.65
CA GLY A 369 2.46 13.20 -18.75
C GLY A 369 3.78 13.36 -18.00
N PRO A 370 4.63 14.33 -18.36
CA PRO A 370 5.88 14.57 -17.62
C PRO A 370 5.67 14.83 -16.12
N LEU A 371 4.64 15.59 -15.76
CA LEU A 371 4.32 15.87 -14.36
C LEU A 371 3.87 14.63 -13.61
N ASN A 372 3.14 13.71 -14.22
CA ASN A 372 2.81 12.42 -13.63
C ASN A 372 4.06 11.57 -13.35
N THR A 373 5.07 11.62 -14.20
CA THR A 373 6.36 10.96 -13.94
C THR A 373 7.03 11.53 -12.70
N VAL A 374 7.04 12.85 -12.55
CA VAL A 374 7.57 13.53 -11.36
C VAL A 374 6.74 13.17 -10.12
N MET A 375 5.41 13.19 -10.24
CA MET A 375 4.50 12.81 -9.15
C MET A 375 4.75 11.38 -8.65
N ALA A 376 5.04 10.43 -9.53
CA ALA A 376 5.40 9.07 -9.12
C ALA A 376 6.66 9.06 -8.23
N GLY A 377 7.67 9.87 -8.55
CA GLY A 377 8.85 10.06 -7.69
C GLY A 377 8.51 10.71 -6.35
N ILE A 378 7.66 11.74 -6.33
CA ILE A 378 7.22 12.41 -5.10
C ILE A 378 6.41 11.44 -4.22
N TRP A 379 5.56 10.59 -4.80
CA TRP A 379 4.85 9.55 -4.08
C TRP A 379 5.79 8.56 -3.38
N ILE A 380 6.85 8.12 -4.07
CA ILE A 380 7.87 7.24 -3.45
C ILE A 380 8.52 7.96 -2.27
N LEU A 381 8.92 9.23 -2.42
CA LEU A 381 9.55 9.99 -1.35
C LEU A 381 8.60 10.22 -0.16
N ALA A 382 7.33 10.54 -0.42
CA ALA A 382 6.32 10.74 0.61
C ALA A 382 6.07 9.46 1.42
N LEU A 383 5.82 8.34 0.74
CA LEU A 383 5.55 7.05 1.38
C LEU A 383 6.80 6.50 2.09
N ALA A 384 7.97 6.60 1.45
CA ALA A 384 9.23 6.22 2.08
C ALA A 384 9.57 7.11 3.28
N GLY A 385 9.25 8.40 3.21
CA GLY A 385 9.40 9.34 4.32
C GLY A 385 8.59 8.93 5.54
N LEU A 386 7.31 8.60 5.35
CA LEU A 386 6.42 8.11 6.42
C LEU A 386 6.88 6.77 7.04
N ALA A 387 7.57 5.94 6.25
CA ALA A 387 8.08 4.66 6.70
C ALA A 387 9.54 4.73 7.21
N SER A 388 10.21 5.88 7.07
CA SER A 388 11.63 6.03 7.38
C SER A 388 11.87 6.36 8.85
N PRO A 389 13.08 6.10 9.37
CA PRO A 389 13.46 6.52 10.72
C PRO A 389 13.55 8.05 10.89
N LEU A 390 13.48 8.82 9.79
CA LEU A 390 13.55 10.29 9.82
C LEU A 390 12.25 10.91 10.34
N ILE A 391 11.10 10.25 10.12
CA ILE A 391 9.78 10.72 10.56
C ILE A 391 9.17 9.67 11.47
N ASN A 392 9.30 9.89 12.78
CA ASN A 392 8.69 9.00 13.77
C ASN A 392 7.27 9.46 14.10
N LEU A 393 6.28 8.85 13.43
CA LEU A 393 4.87 9.20 13.57
C LEU A 393 4.36 9.04 15.01
N TRP A 394 4.81 7.99 15.70
CA TRP A 394 4.41 7.70 17.08
C TRP A 394 4.98 8.71 18.05
N SER A 395 6.26 9.06 17.91
CA SER A 395 6.89 10.09 18.73
C SER A 395 6.25 11.47 18.52
N ILE A 396 5.98 11.85 17.28
CA ILE A 396 5.31 13.12 16.94
C ILE A 396 3.90 13.14 17.57
N SER A 397 3.18 12.04 17.46
CA SER A 397 1.83 11.92 18.04
C SER A 397 1.86 12.00 19.57
N ALA A 398 2.77 11.28 20.22
CA ALA A 398 2.93 11.31 21.67
C ALA A 398 3.28 12.71 22.21
N GLN A 399 4.20 13.41 21.52
CA GLN A 399 4.52 14.80 21.86
C GLN A 399 3.32 15.74 21.66
N SER A 400 2.52 15.53 20.62
CA SER A 400 1.30 16.30 20.39
C SER A 400 0.26 16.08 21.49
N GLN A 401 0.08 14.85 21.96
CA GLN A 401 -0.82 14.55 23.07
C GLN A 401 -0.31 15.15 24.39
N PHE A 402 0.99 15.04 24.69
CA PHE A 402 1.59 15.70 25.82
C PHE A 402 1.36 17.22 25.80
N ALA A 403 1.58 17.88 24.65
CA ALA A 403 1.40 19.31 24.53
C ALA A 403 -0.05 19.77 24.76
N ARG A 404 -1.04 18.92 24.46
CA ARG A 404 -2.46 19.24 24.72
C ARG A 404 -2.79 19.27 26.21
N ILE A 405 -2.31 18.31 26.97
CA ILE A 405 -2.52 18.29 28.42
C ILE A 405 -1.70 19.42 29.08
N ALA A 406 -0.44 19.59 28.71
CA ALA A 406 0.44 20.61 29.28
C ALA A 406 -0.02 22.04 29.00
N SER A 407 -0.78 22.28 27.93
CA SER A 407 -1.36 23.60 27.58
C SER A 407 -2.81 23.77 28.02
N GLU A 408 -3.33 22.88 28.86
CA GLU A 408 -4.72 22.90 29.36
C GLU A 408 -5.78 22.92 28.24
N LYS A 409 -5.43 22.38 27.06
CA LYS A 409 -6.35 22.33 25.89
C LYS A 409 -7.39 21.22 26.03
N VAL A 410 -7.17 20.29 26.95
CA VAL A 410 -8.07 19.19 27.29
C VAL A 410 -8.04 19.01 28.80
N ASP A 411 -9.21 18.78 29.40
CA ASP A 411 -9.30 18.45 30.81
C ASP A 411 -8.69 17.08 31.10
N ALA A 412 -8.08 16.94 32.29
CA ALA A 412 -7.39 15.70 32.66
C ALA A 412 -8.34 14.48 32.68
N GLU A 413 -9.60 14.69 33.05
CA GLU A 413 -10.63 13.64 33.08
C GLU A 413 -11.07 13.20 31.68
N ASP A 414 -11.02 14.09 30.67
CA ASP A 414 -11.41 13.82 29.28
C ASP A 414 -10.24 13.35 28.40
N PHE A 415 -9.04 13.27 28.95
CA PHE A 415 -7.85 12.89 28.20
C PHE A 415 -7.73 11.37 28.05
N ASP A 416 -7.44 10.90 26.83
CA ASP A 416 -7.33 9.47 26.52
C ASP A 416 -5.92 8.92 26.84
N TYR A 417 -5.66 8.66 28.13
CA TYR A 417 -4.40 8.06 28.62
C TYR A 417 -4.18 6.67 28.02
N GLY A 418 -5.27 5.90 27.84
CA GLY A 418 -5.23 4.58 27.24
C GLY A 418 -4.71 4.60 25.80
N TYR A 419 -5.17 5.54 24.98
CA TYR A 419 -4.63 5.75 23.64
C TYR A 419 -3.12 6.04 23.66
N VAL A 420 -2.68 6.92 24.57
CA VAL A 420 -1.27 7.29 24.67
C VAL A 420 -0.41 6.09 25.08
N ARG A 421 -0.85 5.29 26.08
CA ARG A 421 -0.12 4.12 26.58
C ARG A 421 -0.06 3.02 25.54
N PHE A 422 -1.22 2.58 25.03
CA PHE A 422 -1.33 1.35 24.27
C PHE A 422 -1.18 1.56 22.77
N GLU A 423 -1.63 2.70 22.20
CA GLU A 423 -1.52 2.95 20.77
C GLU A 423 -0.19 3.59 20.36
N LEU A 424 0.46 4.36 21.26
CA LEU A 424 1.74 5.01 20.99
C LEU A 424 2.94 4.28 21.62
N GLY A 425 2.69 3.23 22.41
CA GLY A 425 3.68 2.33 22.98
C GLY A 425 4.76 3.07 23.77
N LYS A 426 6.04 2.68 23.63
CA LYS A 426 7.16 3.28 24.39
C LYS A 426 7.25 4.81 24.30
N TYR A 427 6.82 5.40 23.17
CA TYR A 427 6.83 6.87 23.02
C TYR A 427 5.71 7.52 23.81
N GLY A 428 4.56 6.85 23.91
CA GLY A 428 3.46 7.24 24.78
C GLY A 428 3.84 7.14 26.25
N GLU A 429 4.42 6.02 26.68
CA GLU A 429 4.90 5.84 28.06
C GLU A 429 5.89 6.93 28.50
N GLU A 430 6.83 7.28 27.62
CA GLU A 430 7.79 8.34 27.90
C GLU A 430 7.08 9.68 28.17
N GLN A 431 6.04 9.99 27.38
CA GLN A 431 5.29 11.23 27.58
C GLN A 431 4.37 11.16 28.80
N LEU A 432 3.73 10.01 29.08
CA LEU A 432 2.96 9.81 30.30
C LEU A 432 3.80 10.04 31.57
N ARG A 433 5.02 9.50 31.59
CA ARG A 433 5.95 9.75 32.70
C ARG A 433 6.29 11.23 32.88
N LYS A 434 6.47 11.97 31.76
CA LYS A 434 6.70 13.43 31.79
C LYS A 434 5.46 14.21 32.23
N MET A 435 4.24 13.72 31.96
CA MET A 435 3.00 14.36 32.44
C MET A 435 2.94 14.41 33.97
N LYS A 436 3.47 13.41 34.67
CA LYS A 436 3.55 13.40 36.14
C LYS A 436 4.44 14.50 36.70
N GLU A 437 5.33 15.08 35.90
CA GLU A 437 6.28 16.14 36.29
C GLU A 437 5.72 17.55 36.04
N LEU A 438 4.47 17.69 35.60
CA LEU A 438 3.81 18.98 35.32
C LEU A 438 3.32 19.65 36.64
N ASP A 439 4.20 19.92 37.55
CA ASP A 439 3.89 20.43 38.91
C ASP A 439 3.06 21.72 38.92
N SER A 440 3.10 22.52 37.85
CA SER A 440 2.32 23.76 37.71
C SER A 440 0.92 23.55 37.12
N HIS A 441 0.56 22.34 36.73
CA HIS A 441 -0.74 22.07 36.09
C HIS A 441 -1.85 22.05 37.14
N PRO A 442 -3.00 22.76 36.92
CA PRO A 442 -4.09 22.85 37.91
C PRO A 442 -4.69 21.50 38.31
N GLN A 443 -4.67 20.52 37.41
CA GLN A 443 -5.24 19.17 37.62
C GLN A 443 -4.13 18.11 37.78
N ILE A 444 -2.97 18.47 38.33
CA ILE A 444 -1.81 17.55 38.40
C ILE A 444 -2.08 16.27 39.20
N ASP A 445 -2.92 16.36 40.24
CA ASP A 445 -3.25 15.19 41.04
C ASP A 445 -4.03 14.16 40.24
N ILE A 446 -5.03 14.60 39.43
CA ILE A 446 -5.80 13.73 38.54
C ILE A 446 -4.88 13.13 37.48
N ILE A 447 -4.00 13.92 36.88
CA ILE A 447 -3.02 13.43 35.89
C ILE A 447 -2.13 12.34 36.45
N ARG A 448 -1.66 12.49 37.70
CA ARG A 448 -0.82 11.50 38.37
C ARG A 448 -1.55 10.19 38.64
N ASP A 449 -2.78 10.29 39.11
CA ASP A 449 -3.61 9.12 39.43
C ASP A 449 -3.92 8.34 38.14
N GLU A 450 -4.40 9.01 37.08
CA GLU A 450 -4.69 8.40 35.79
C GLU A 450 -3.46 7.79 35.10
N VAL A 451 -2.31 8.48 35.17
CA VAL A 451 -1.06 7.97 34.61
C VAL A 451 -0.57 6.74 35.40
N ASP A 452 -0.71 6.72 36.73
CA ASP A 452 -0.33 5.55 37.53
C ASP A 452 -1.25 4.36 37.24
N GLU A 453 -2.54 4.59 37.11
CA GLU A 453 -3.52 3.59 36.73
C GLU A 453 -3.19 2.97 35.36
N VAL A 454 -3.06 3.80 34.30
CA VAL A 454 -2.81 3.30 32.94
C VAL A 454 -1.45 2.63 32.78
N LEU A 455 -0.42 3.09 33.51
CA LEU A 455 0.92 2.46 33.48
C LEU A 455 0.97 1.13 34.25
N SER A 456 0.09 0.94 35.25
CA SER A 456 -0.01 -0.30 36.02
C SER A 456 -0.84 -1.37 35.28
N ALA A 457 -1.72 -0.98 34.38
CA ALA A 457 -2.60 -1.88 33.66
C ALA A 457 -1.80 -2.78 32.70
N PRO A 458 -1.98 -4.11 32.74
CA PRO A 458 -1.27 -5.04 31.87
C PRO A 458 -1.72 -4.94 30.41
N SER A 459 -3.01 -4.59 30.15
CA SER A 459 -3.59 -4.50 28.83
C SER A 459 -4.59 -3.37 28.70
N TYR A 460 -4.91 -2.95 27.45
CA TYR A 460 -5.93 -1.96 27.18
C TYR A 460 -7.32 -2.37 27.70
N TRP A 461 -7.64 -3.65 27.61
CA TRP A 461 -8.93 -4.18 28.05
C TRP A 461 -9.07 -4.15 29.56
N GLU A 462 -8.02 -4.50 30.30
CA GLU A 462 -8.03 -4.43 31.77
C GLU A 462 -8.07 -2.99 32.27
N TYR A 463 -7.41 -2.05 31.58
CA TYR A 463 -7.53 -0.62 31.85
C TYR A 463 -8.95 -0.11 31.64
N LYS A 464 -9.59 -0.48 30.52
CA LYS A 464 -10.91 0.04 30.15
C LYS A 464 -12.06 -0.65 30.88
N PHE A 465 -11.86 -1.89 31.29
CA PHE A 465 -12.83 -2.73 31.99
C PHE A 465 -12.11 -3.42 33.16
N PRO A 466 -11.75 -2.64 34.23
CA PRO A 466 -11.12 -3.25 35.39
C PRO A 466 -12.03 -4.32 35.94
N LEU A 467 -11.50 -5.53 36.16
CA LEU A 467 -12.21 -6.60 36.86
C LEU A 467 -12.46 -6.09 38.27
N THR A 468 -13.65 -5.58 38.54
CA THR A 468 -14.08 -5.33 39.90
C THR A 468 -14.14 -6.68 40.60
N ASP A 469 -13.50 -6.76 41.76
CA ASP A 469 -13.41 -7.96 42.63
C ASP A 469 -14.78 -8.50 43.09
N ASP A 470 -15.86 -7.82 42.73
CA ASP A 470 -17.25 -8.10 43.08
C ASP A 470 -18.12 -8.70 41.94
N SER A 471 -17.53 -9.16 40.82
CA SER A 471 -18.30 -10.03 39.94
C SER A 471 -18.31 -11.46 40.55
N GLU A 472 -19.13 -11.67 41.57
CA GLU A 472 -19.74 -12.95 41.88
C GLU A 472 -20.32 -13.51 40.55
N PHE A 473 -19.55 -14.34 39.89
CA PHE A 473 -20.10 -15.35 39.00
C PHE A 473 -20.92 -16.26 39.92
N GLU A 474 -22.16 -15.88 40.26
CA GLU A 474 -23.18 -16.85 40.59
C GLU A 474 -23.25 -17.80 39.39
N ALA A 475 -22.49 -18.87 39.50
CA ALA A 475 -22.71 -20.05 38.71
C ALA A 475 -24.18 -20.41 38.95
N ALA A 476 -25.03 -20.07 38.00
CA ALA A 476 -26.37 -20.62 37.92
C ALA A 476 -26.23 -22.12 37.68
N ASP A 477 -26.03 -22.86 38.75
CA ASP A 477 -26.38 -24.24 38.88
C ASP A 477 -27.92 -24.34 38.85
N GLU A 478 -28.52 -24.17 37.67
CA GLU A 478 -29.85 -24.72 37.44
C GLU A 478 -29.68 -26.15 36.86
N PRO A 479 -30.19 -27.15 37.59
CA PRO A 479 -30.26 -28.49 37.06
C PRO A 479 -31.28 -28.49 35.92
N VAL A 480 -30.86 -28.85 34.72
CA VAL A 480 -31.75 -29.20 33.61
C VAL A 480 -32.45 -30.48 34.03
N SER A 481 -33.66 -30.38 34.61
CA SER A 481 -34.60 -31.43 34.74
C SER A 481 -35.50 -31.46 33.51
N ASP A 482 -35.43 -32.56 32.80
CA ASP A 482 -36.47 -33.20 32.03
C ASP A 482 -37.49 -32.35 31.24
N LEU A 483 -37.33 -32.22 29.91
CA LEU A 483 -38.36 -32.63 28.95
C LEU A 483 -37.74 -32.74 27.54
#